data_04c4db743f97f0297e30949362eee7dc
#
_entry.id   04c4db743f97f0297e30949362eee7dc
#
_cell.length_a   1.000
_cell.length_b   1.000
_cell.length_c   1.000
_cell.angle_alpha   90.00
_cell.angle_beta   90.00
_cell.angle_gamma   90.00
#
_symmetry.space_group_name_H-M   'P 1'
#
loop_
_entity.id
_entity.type
_entity.pdbx_description
1 polymer ?
#
loop_
_entity_poly.entity_id
_entity_poly.type
_entity_poly.pdbx_seq_one_letter_code
_entity_poly.pdbx_strand_id
1 'polypeptide(L)'
;LRLMPGSGGGWIMAKLLAWLVAGWVPWVLASFHILPFDRSSMAGVLVLALVALRLGLGPRDLRGALTVEAAFLILFWLGLAAKLAHPELTGLEKFTDMGFLSAAMRTDWMPPQDAWFAGHALNYYYVGQAMVGAWGNLAGVSPDHAYPLAMATIFALTGLGTFHIVLRLAAPWGARLAGVLGALAAAVTVYGGNGHSVLYQLFRAWMPTTKAEFYYPDSTRFIGF
;
A
#
# COMPACT_ATOMS: atom_id res chain seq x y z
N LEU A 1 13.32 13.92 -11.01
CA LEU A 1 13.21 12.48 -11.42
C LEU A 1 14.47 11.96 -12.14
N ARG A 2 15.51 12.80 -12.27
CA ARG A 2 16.87 12.35 -12.66
C ARG A 2 17.62 11.58 -11.57
N LEU A 3 16.99 11.29 -10.43
CA LEU A 3 17.63 10.64 -9.29
C LEU A 3 17.95 9.15 -9.48
N MET A 4 17.52 8.53 -10.58
CA MET A 4 17.73 7.09 -10.79
C MET A 4 18.07 6.78 -12.25
N PRO A 5 19.35 6.84 -12.65
CA PRO A 5 19.78 6.36 -13.95
C PRO A 5 19.73 4.82 -13.94
N GLY A 6 18.96 4.25 -14.83
CA GLY A 6 18.84 2.81 -15.05
C GLY A 6 17.39 2.43 -15.40
N SER A 7 17.24 1.63 -16.42
CA SER A 7 15.95 1.11 -16.91
C SER A 7 15.19 0.42 -15.78
N GLY A 8 13.98 0.83 -15.53
CA GLY A 8 13.06 0.24 -14.55
C GLY A 8 13.04 0.91 -13.17
N GLY A 9 14.16 1.30 -12.57
CA GLY A 9 14.17 1.85 -11.21
C GLY A 9 13.39 3.17 -11.05
N GLY A 10 13.46 4.05 -12.04
CA GLY A 10 12.67 5.26 -12.09
C GLY A 10 11.16 5.00 -12.14
N TRP A 11 10.75 3.91 -12.81
CA TRP A 11 9.35 3.51 -12.92
C TRP A 11 8.79 2.97 -11.59
N ILE A 12 9.57 2.19 -10.82
CA ILE A 12 9.17 1.72 -9.50
C ILE A 12 8.91 2.91 -8.57
N MET A 13 9.86 3.85 -8.51
CA MET A 13 9.71 5.05 -7.67
C MET A 13 8.56 5.94 -8.15
N ALA A 14 8.40 6.11 -9.45
CA ALA A 14 7.29 6.87 -10.02
C ALA A 14 5.93 6.24 -9.67
N LYS A 15 5.82 4.92 -9.71
CA LYS A 15 4.59 4.19 -9.33
C LYS A 15 4.28 4.38 -7.84
N LEU A 16 5.26 4.25 -6.94
CA LEU A 16 5.09 4.49 -5.51
C LEU A 16 4.63 5.92 -5.23
N LEU A 17 5.32 6.91 -5.79
CA LEU A 17 4.99 8.33 -5.62
C LEU A 17 3.64 8.68 -6.24
N ALA A 18 3.32 8.15 -7.41
CA ALA A 18 2.03 8.38 -8.07
C ALA A 18 0.88 7.86 -7.21
N TRP A 19 1.03 6.65 -6.63
CA TRP A 19 0.01 6.08 -5.74
C TRP A 19 -0.19 6.94 -4.48
N LEU A 20 0.89 7.37 -3.85
CA LEU A 20 0.85 8.23 -2.65
C LEU A 20 0.24 9.60 -2.97
N VAL A 21 0.76 10.28 -3.98
CA VAL A 21 0.33 11.64 -4.33
C VAL A 21 -1.12 11.67 -4.81
N ALA A 22 -1.53 10.73 -5.67
CA ALA A 22 -2.90 10.67 -6.16
C ALA A 22 -3.91 10.28 -5.09
N GLY A 23 -3.51 9.61 -4.01
CA GLY A 23 -4.36 9.38 -2.85
C GLY A 23 -4.37 10.57 -1.88
N TRP A 24 -3.21 11.21 -1.67
CA TRP A 24 -3.05 12.28 -0.68
C TRP A 24 -3.62 13.62 -1.15
N VAL A 25 -3.41 14.01 -2.41
CA VAL A 25 -3.86 15.31 -2.94
C VAL A 25 -5.37 15.49 -2.83
N PRO A 26 -6.24 14.53 -3.25
CA PRO A 26 -7.67 14.68 -3.07
C PRO A 26 -8.09 14.83 -1.60
N TRP A 27 -7.44 14.08 -0.69
CA TRP A 27 -7.68 14.21 0.73
C TRP A 27 -7.37 15.62 1.24
N VAL A 28 -6.23 16.22 0.85
CA VAL A 28 -5.86 17.61 1.22
C VAL A 28 -6.88 18.60 0.66
N LEU A 29 -7.22 18.50 -0.62
CA LEU A 29 -8.15 19.41 -1.27
C LEU A 29 -9.55 19.38 -0.65
N ALA A 30 -10.02 18.16 -0.28
CA ALA A 30 -11.29 17.98 0.40
C ALA A 30 -11.25 18.47 1.86
N SER A 31 -10.11 18.35 2.54
CA SER A 31 -9.92 18.87 3.90
C SER A 31 -9.97 20.41 3.97
N PHE A 32 -9.51 21.08 2.93
CA PHE A 32 -9.59 22.55 2.80
C PHE A 32 -10.85 23.04 2.08
N HIS A 33 -11.80 22.14 1.76
CA HIS A 33 -13.05 22.45 1.03
C HIS A 33 -12.81 23.13 -0.33
N ILE A 34 -11.68 22.79 -1.00
CA ILE A 34 -11.33 23.31 -2.33
C ILE A 34 -12.01 22.49 -3.42
N LEU A 35 -11.95 21.15 -3.32
CA LEU A 35 -12.62 20.21 -4.22
C LEU A 35 -13.24 19.09 -3.40
N PRO A 36 -14.45 18.61 -3.76
CA PRO A 36 -15.08 17.50 -3.06
C PRO A 36 -14.31 16.20 -3.26
N PHE A 37 -14.45 15.28 -2.30
CA PHE A 37 -13.82 13.96 -2.32
C PHE A 37 -14.63 12.98 -3.15
N ASP A 38 -14.88 13.32 -4.40
CA ASP A 38 -15.68 12.54 -5.34
C ASP A 38 -14.84 12.04 -6.53
N ARG A 39 -15.46 11.16 -7.32
CA ARG A 39 -14.80 10.56 -8.49
C ARG A 39 -14.38 11.58 -9.54
N SER A 40 -15.17 12.62 -9.76
CA SER A 40 -14.91 13.64 -10.79
C SER A 40 -13.73 14.52 -10.43
N SER A 41 -13.65 14.95 -9.19
CA SER A 41 -12.52 15.72 -8.65
C SER A 41 -11.23 14.91 -8.67
N MET A 42 -11.29 13.63 -8.29
CA MET A 42 -10.13 12.72 -8.34
C MET A 42 -9.66 12.47 -9.77
N ALA A 43 -10.58 12.27 -10.71
CA ALA A 43 -10.24 12.14 -12.12
C ALA A 43 -9.59 13.42 -12.67
N GLY A 44 -10.10 14.60 -12.29
CA GLY A 44 -9.51 15.89 -12.63
C GLY A 44 -8.08 16.04 -12.10
N VAL A 45 -7.84 15.74 -10.84
CA VAL A 45 -6.50 15.75 -10.22
C VAL A 45 -5.56 14.79 -10.94
N LEU A 46 -6.02 13.57 -11.27
CA LEU A 46 -5.21 12.60 -11.99
C LEU A 46 -4.87 13.08 -13.41
N VAL A 47 -5.82 13.65 -14.13
CA VAL A 47 -5.57 14.22 -15.47
C VAL A 47 -4.56 15.33 -15.41
N LEU A 48 -4.69 16.27 -14.47
CA LEU A 48 -3.72 17.34 -14.28
C LEU A 48 -2.32 16.82 -13.94
N ALA A 49 -2.24 15.81 -13.08
CA ALA A 49 -0.98 15.16 -12.75
C ALA A 49 -0.33 14.49 -13.97
N LEU A 50 -1.14 13.81 -14.81
CA LEU A 50 -0.67 13.17 -16.03
C LEU A 50 -0.20 14.21 -17.06
N VAL A 51 -0.91 15.33 -17.22
CA VAL A 51 -0.51 16.43 -18.10
C VAL A 51 0.80 17.05 -17.62
N ALA A 52 0.92 17.37 -16.33
CA ALA A 52 2.15 17.91 -15.76
C ALA A 52 3.33 16.93 -15.93
N LEU A 53 3.08 15.65 -15.75
CA LEU A 53 4.06 14.60 -15.97
C LEU A 53 4.49 14.52 -17.45
N ARG A 54 3.55 14.68 -18.38
CA ARG A 54 3.83 14.69 -19.83
C ARG A 54 4.73 15.84 -20.24
N LEU A 55 4.54 17.01 -19.67
CA LEU A 55 5.35 18.20 -19.96
C LEU A 55 6.78 18.09 -19.41
N GLY A 56 7.01 17.26 -18.39
CA GLY A 56 8.30 17.09 -17.72
C GLY A 56 9.13 15.86 -18.12
N LEU A 57 8.58 14.94 -18.94
CA LEU A 57 9.25 13.65 -19.24
C LEU A 57 9.99 13.67 -20.57
N GLY A 58 11.28 13.28 -20.53
CA GLY A 58 12.10 12.93 -21.69
C GLY A 58 11.76 11.55 -22.32
N PRO A 59 12.61 11.03 -23.18
CA PRO A 59 12.42 9.74 -23.87
C PRO A 59 12.14 8.60 -22.89
N ARG A 60 11.21 7.71 -23.25
CA ARG A 60 10.66 6.69 -22.36
C ARG A 60 11.33 5.35 -22.57
N ASP A 61 11.78 4.73 -21.48
CA ASP A 61 12.11 3.32 -21.43
C ASP A 61 10.82 2.48 -21.27
N LEU A 62 10.17 2.18 -22.39
CA LEU A 62 8.95 1.39 -22.41
C LEU A 62 9.20 -0.05 -21.92
N ARG A 63 10.36 -0.63 -22.22
CA ARG A 63 10.71 -1.99 -21.75
C ARG A 63 10.83 -2.04 -20.24
N GLY A 64 11.51 -1.06 -19.65
CA GLY A 64 11.61 -0.94 -18.20
C GLY A 64 10.25 -0.73 -17.54
N ALA A 65 9.37 0.10 -18.13
CA ALA A 65 8.01 0.28 -17.66
C ALA A 65 7.21 -1.03 -17.68
N LEU A 66 7.19 -1.74 -18.80
CA LEU A 66 6.48 -3.01 -18.93
C LEU A 66 6.99 -4.08 -17.96
N THR A 67 8.31 -4.14 -17.73
CA THR A 67 8.89 -5.07 -16.75
C THR A 67 8.41 -4.77 -15.34
N VAL A 68 8.36 -3.49 -14.95
CA VAL A 68 7.86 -3.07 -13.64
C VAL A 68 6.37 -3.35 -13.50
N GLU A 69 5.57 -3.12 -14.56
CA GLU A 69 4.15 -3.45 -14.55
C GLU A 69 3.92 -4.96 -14.42
N ALA A 70 4.65 -5.77 -15.16
CA ALA A 70 4.55 -7.22 -15.04
C ALA A 70 4.91 -7.71 -13.63
N ALA A 71 5.99 -7.20 -13.04
CA ALA A 71 6.38 -7.52 -11.67
C ALA A 71 5.33 -7.05 -10.65
N PHE A 72 4.77 -5.85 -10.84
CA PHE A 72 3.67 -5.34 -10.02
C PHE A 72 2.46 -6.27 -10.08
N LEU A 73 2.02 -6.64 -11.28
CA LEU A 73 0.85 -7.51 -11.46
C LEU A 73 1.05 -8.89 -10.84
N ILE A 74 2.25 -9.48 -10.96
CA ILE A 74 2.57 -10.75 -10.31
C ILE A 74 2.43 -10.62 -8.79
N LEU A 75 3.06 -9.62 -8.18
CA LEU A 75 2.98 -9.39 -6.74
C LEU A 75 1.55 -9.05 -6.30
N PHE A 76 0.84 -8.24 -7.07
CA PHE A 76 -0.56 -7.89 -6.81
C PHE A 76 -1.45 -9.13 -6.77
N TRP A 77 -1.35 -10.01 -7.77
CA TRP A 77 -2.14 -11.24 -7.80
C TRP A 77 -1.77 -12.22 -6.69
N LEU A 78 -0.50 -12.29 -6.32
CA LEU A 78 -0.06 -13.08 -5.15
C LEU A 78 -0.66 -12.53 -3.85
N GLY A 79 -0.61 -11.22 -3.64
CA GLY A 79 -1.21 -10.56 -2.48
C GLY A 79 -2.74 -10.70 -2.45
N LEU A 80 -3.39 -10.58 -3.60
CA LEU A 80 -4.84 -10.75 -3.72
C LEU A 80 -5.25 -12.20 -3.46
N ALA A 81 -4.54 -13.18 -4.00
CA ALA A 81 -4.80 -14.59 -3.75
C ALA A 81 -4.66 -14.93 -2.25
N ALA A 82 -3.62 -14.40 -1.58
CA ALA A 82 -3.46 -14.58 -0.14
C ALA A 82 -4.62 -13.95 0.65
N LYS A 83 -5.12 -12.75 0.24
CA LYS A 83 -6.28 -12.11 0.88
C LYS A 83 -7.58 -12.87 0.62
N LEU A 84 -7.78 -13.40 -0.59
CA LEU A 84 -8.96 -14.18 -0.93
C LEU A 84 -9.00 -15.55 -0.25
N ALA A 85 -7.85 -16.11 0.12
CA ALA A 85 -7.78 -17.33 0.93
C ALA A 85 -8.30 -17.11 2.37
N HIS A 86 -8.26 -15.85 2.86
CA HIS A 86 -8.76 -15.44 4.16
C HIS A 86 -9.59 -14.13 4.02
N PRO A 87 -10.79 -14.22 3.44
CA PRO A 87 -11.60 -13.05 3.09
C PRO A 87 -12.19 -12.35 4.30
N GLU A 88 -12.24 -13.01 5.44
CA GLU A 88 -12.90 -12.51 6.64
C GLU A 88 -12.32 -11.17 7.10
N LEU A 89 -13.19 -10.30 7.57
CA LEU A 89 -12.84 -9.05 8.26
C LEU A 89 -12.70 -9.27 9.79
N THR A 90 -12.67 -10.52 10.21
CA THR A 90 -12.47 -10.89 11.62
C THR A 90 -11.02 -10.68 12.04
N GLY A 91 -10.83 -10.10 13.19
CA GLY A 91 -9.52 -9.85 13.80
C GLY A 91 -9.23 -8.37 14.01
N LEU A 92 -8.82 -8.07 15.21
CA LEU A 92 -8.33 -6.80 15.77
C LEU A 92 -8.97 -5.54 15.15
N GLU A 93 -8.28 -4.88 14.24
CA GLU A 93 -8.68 -3.56 13.73
C GLU A 93 -9.30 -3.60 12.33
N LYS A 94 -9.41 -4.77 11.69
CA LYS A 94 -9.85 -4.86 10.28
C LYS A 94 -11.24 -4.28 10.02
N PHE A 95 -12.19 -4.50 10.92
CA PHE A 95 -13.53 -3.93 10.77
C PHE A 95 -13.54 -2.42 11.02
N THR A 96 -12.65 -1.91 11.89
CA THR A 96 -12.46 -0.48 12.12
C THR A 96 -11.87 0.19 10.87
N ASP A 97 -10.83 -0.39 10.29
CA ASP A 97 -10.23 0.08 9.04
C ASP A 97 -11.27 0.12 7.91
N MET A 98 -12.09 -0.92 7.81
CA MET A 98 -13.18 -0.98 6.84
C MET A 98 -14.26 0.08 7.11
N GLY A 99 -14.56 0.36 8.38
CA GLY A 99 -15.46 1.42 8.80
C GLY A 99 -14.94 2.81 8.36
N PHE A 100 -13.67 3.09 8.61
CA PHE A 100 -13.03 4.35 8.20
C PHE A 100 -12.96 4.50 6.68
N LEU A 101 -12.60 3.43 5.97
CA LEU A 101 -12.63 3.41 4.51
C LEU A 101 -14.03 3.71 3.97
N SER A 102 -15.04 3.03 4.53
CA SER A 102 -16.45 3.23 4.13
C SER A 102 -16.96 4.64 4.44
N ALA A 103 -16.54 5.22 5.55
CA ALA A 103 -16.87 6.61 5.91
C ALA A 103 -16.20 7.59 4.95
N ALA A 104 -14.92 7.41 4.66
CA ALA A 104 -14.17 8.25 3.73
C ALA A 104 -14.73 8.20 2.30
N MET A 105 -15.14 7.02 1.82
CA MET A 105 -15.70 6.86 0.46
C MET A 105 -17.10 7.41 0.29
N ARG A 106 -17.81 7.72 1.39
CA ARG A 106 -19.19 8.25 1.35
C ARG A 106 -19.29 9.74 1.65
N THR A 107 -18.18 10.38 1.98
CA THR A 107 -18.18 11.81 2.30
C THR A 107 -17.62 12.62 1.12
N ASP A 108 -18.19 13.82 0.92
CA ASP A 108 -17.66 14.78 -0.04
C ASP A 108 -16.54 15.64 0.56
N TRP A 109 -16.47 15.74 1.89
CA TRP A 109 -15.54 16.61 2.59
C TRP A 109 -14.83 15.88 3.73
N MET A 110 -13.58 16.22 3.96
CA MET A 110 -12.77 15.66 5.04
C MET A 110 -12.73 16.59 6.26
N PRO A 111 -12.68 16.05 7.47
CA PRO A 111 -12.75 14.63 7.84
C PRO A 111 -14.16 14.03 7.67
N PRO A 112 -14.28 12.70 7.46
CA PRO A 112 -15.58 12.04 7.37
C PRO A 112 -16.29 12.03 8.72
N GLN A 113 -17.58 11.69 8.71
CA GLN A 113 -18.35 11.46 9.92
C GLN A 113 -17.84 10.22 10.66
N ASP A 114 -17.75 10.31 11.99
CA ASP A 114 -17.39 9.17 12.82
C ASP A 114 -18.54 8.13 12.83
N ALA A 115 -18.20 6.88 12.52
CA ALA A 115 -19.18 5.80 12.46
C ALA A 115 -19.65 5.31 13.85
N TRP A 116 -18.87 5.58 14.89
CA TRP A 116 -19.16 5.17 16.28
C TRP A 116 -19.62 6.33 17.15
N PHE A 117 -19.30 7.57 16.79
CA PHE A 117 -19.67 8.76 17.53
C PHE A 117 -20.48 9.72 16.64
N ALA A 118 -21.73 9.38 16.44
CA ALA A 118 -22.65 10.07 15.54
C ALA A 118 -22.72 11.58 15.80
N GLY A 119 -22.72 12.37 14.73
CA GLY A 119 -22.76 13.83 14.77
C GLY A 119 -21.41 14.51 14.97
N HIS A 120 -20.32 13.74 15.09
CA HIS A 120 -18.96 14.24 15.21
C HIS A 120 -18.11 13.84 14.01
N ALA A 121 -17.12 14.67 13.69
CA ALA A 121 -16.12 14.35 12.70
C ALA A 121 -15.16 13.30 13.26
N LEU A 122 -14.70 12.39 12.40
CA LEU A 122 -13.73 11.35 12.75
C LEU A 122 -12.41 11.98 13.22
N ASN A 123 -12.06 11.78 14.48
CA ASN A 123 -10.84 12.25 15.10
C ASN A 123 -9.91 11.07 15.42
N TYR A 124 -9.38 10.45 14.39
CA TYR A 124 -8.47 9.30 14.49
C TYR A 124 -7.51 9.26 13.29
N TYR A 125 -6.60 8.31 13.23
CA TYR A 125 -5.71 8.16 12.08
C TYR A 125 -6.47 7.44 10.93
N TYR A 126 -7.05 8.18 10.04
CA TYR A 126 -7.84 7.68 8.90
C TYR A 126 -7.26 8.05 7.52
N VAL A 127 -6.15 8.78 7.48
CA VAL A 127 -5.59 9.30 6.22
C VAL A 127 -5.22 8.17 5.26
N GLY A 128 -4.69 7.06 5.77
CA GLY A 128 -4.38 5.88 4.96
C GLY A 128 -5.63 5.31 4.31
N GLN A 129 -6.72 5.17 5.08
CA GLN A 129 -8.00 4.68 4.58
C GLN A 129 -8.64 5.67 3.60
N ALA A 130 -8.51 6.98 3.83
CA ALA A 130 -8.95 8.01 2.89
C ALA A 130 -8.18 7.94 1.57
N MET A 131 -6.86 7.74 1.60
CA MET A 131 -6.06 7.56 0.38
C MET A 131 -6.51 6.32 -0.42
N VAL A 132 -6.80 5.21 0.26
CA VAL A 132 -7.39 4.03 -0.37
C VAL A 132 -8.78 4.34 -0.92
N GLY A 133 -9.58 5.09 -0.17
CA GLY A 133 -10.90 5.56 -0.59
C GLY A 133 -10.86 6.41 -1.86
N ALA A 134 -9.84 7.28 -2.01
CA ALA A 134 -9.63 8.05 -3.23
C ALA A 134 -9.45 7.13 -4.45
N TRP A 135 -8.62 6.11 -4.34
CA TRP A 135 -8.44 5.12 -5.41
C TRP A 135 -9.70 4.29 -5.66
N GLY A 136 -10.42 3.90 -4.59
CA GLY A 136 -11.69 3.17 -4.69
C GLY A 136 -12.76 3.99 -5.43
N ASN A 137 -12.93 5.26 -5.06
CA ASN A 137 -13.86 6.18 -5.73
C ASN A 137 -13.48 6.43 -7.19
N LEU A 138 -12.19 6.62 -7.48
CA LEU A 138 -11.70 6.78 -8.84
C LEU A 138 -11.99 5.53 -9.70
N ALA A 139 -11.74 4.34 -9.15
CA ALA A 139 -12.02 3.07 -9.81
C ALA A 139 -13.53 2.77 -9.91
N GLY A 140 -14.36 3.43 -9.11
CA GLY A 140 -15.81 3.18 -9.07
C GLY A 140 -16.18 1.86 -8.41
N VAL A 141 -15.37 1.38 -7.47
CA VAL A 141 -15.63 0.16 -6.69
C VAL A 141 -16.18 0.48 -5.32
N SER A 142 -16.95 -0.44 -4.76
CA SER A 142 -17.48 -0.33 -3.38
C SER A 142 -16.37 -0.57 -2.33
N PRO A 143 -16.56 -0.11 -1.08
CA PRO A 143 -15.55 -0.26 -0.03
C PRO A 143 -15.12 -1.71 0.24
N ASP A 144 -16.03 -2.66 0.14
CA ASP A 144 -15.78 -4.11 0.30
C ASP A 144 -14.83 -4.68 -0.77
N HIS A 145 -14.85 -4.11 -1.97
CA HIS A 145 -13.87 -4.42 -3.03
C HIS A 145 -12.61 -3.58 -2.90
N ALA A 146 -12.73 -2.30 -2.55
CA ALA A 146 -11.59 -1.40 -2.41
C ALA A 146 -10.59 -1.90 -1.36
N TYR A 147 -11.08 -2.44 -0.24
CA TYR A 147 -10.24 -2.92 0.84
C TYR A 147 -9.27 -4.05 0.41
N PRO A 148 -9.74 -5.21 -0.11
CA PRO A 148 -8.84 -6.28 -0.54
C PRO A 148 -7.93 -5.86 -1.71
N LEU A 149 -8.41 -5.05 -2.65
CA LEU A 149 -7.59 -4.53 -3.75
C LEU A 149 -6.48 -3.62 -3.25
N ALA A 150 -6.76 -2.77 -2.24
CA ALA A 150 -5.76 -1.93 -1.61
C ALA A 150 -4.69 -2.75 -0.89
N MET A 151 -5.08 -3.79 -0.14
CA MET A 151 -4.14 -4.69 0.53
C MET A 151 -3.19 -5.34 -0.47
N ALA A 152 -3.71 -5.86 -1.59
CA ALA A 152 -2.90 -6.43 -2.66
C ALA A 152 -1.99 -5.39 -3.33
N THR A 153 -2.47 -4.15 -3.51
CA THR A 153 -1.70 -3.04 -4.08
C THR A 153 -0.55 -2.66 -3.15
N ILE A 154 -0.81 -2.48 -1.86
CA ILE A 154 0.20 -2.14 -0.85
C ILE A 154 1.25 -3.26 -0.76
N PHE A 155 0.84 -4.51 -0.75
CA PHE A 155 1.73 -5.67 -0.79
C PHE A 155 2.68 -5.60 -2.00
N ALA A 156 2.14 -5.37 -3.20
CA ALA A 156 2.94 -5.27 -4.43
C ALA A 156 3.89 -4.07 -4.42
N LEU A 157 3.42 -2.90 -3.99
CA LEU A 157 4.23 -1.68 -3.90
C LEU A 157 5.35 -1.82 -2.86
N THR A 158 5.06 -2.44 -1.72
CA THR A 158 6.06 -2.71 -0.68
C THR A 158 7.15 -3.64 -1.19
N GLY A 159 6.77 -4.74 -1.85
CA GLY A 159 7.73 -5.68 -2.45
C GLY A 159 8.61 -5.02 -3.51
N LEU A 160 8.01 -4.27 -4.44
CA LEU A 160 8.76 -3.54 -5.46
C LEU A 160 9.68 -2.46 -4.87
N GLY A 161 9.19 -1.70 -3.90
CA GLY A 161 9.95 -0.65 -3.23
C GLY A 161 11.17 -1.21 -2.51
N THR A 162 10.97 -2.27 -1.72
CA THR A 162 12.05 -2.96 -1.01
C THR A 162 13.07 -3.55 -1.99
N PHE A 163 12.60 -4.26 -3.02
CA PHE A 163 13.46 -4.77 -4.09
C PHE A 163 14.34 -3.67 -4.67
N HIS A 164 13.73 -2.54 -5.05
CA HIS A 164 14.46 -1.45 -5.68
C HIS A 164 15.50 -0.82 -4.75
N ILE A 165 15.14 -0.57 -3.48
CA ILE A 165 16.06 0.02 -2.50
C ILE A 165 17.29 -0.89 -2.32
N VAL A 166 17.06 -2.17 -2.06
CA VAL A 166 18.17 -3.12 -1.84
C VAL A 166 18.99 -3.35 -3.11
N LEU A 167 18.35 -3.42 -4.29
CA LEU A 167 19.04 -3.49 -5.57
C LEU A 167 20.02 -2.31 -5.74
N ARG A 168 19.63 -1.11 -5.34
CA ARG A 168 20.47 0.09 -5.44
C ARG A 168 21.58 0.10 -4.40
N LEU A 169 21.31 -0.29 -3.17
CA LEU A 169 22.31 -0.36 -2.10
C LEU A 169 23.38 -1.44 -2.39
N ALA A 170 22.95 -2.58 -2.93
CA ALA A 170 23.84 -3.69 -3.24
C ALA A 170 24.52 -3.58 -4.63
N ALA A 171 24.19 -2.58 -5.45
CA ALA A 171 24.74 -2.40 -6.79
C ALA A 171 26.28 -2.45 -6.87
N PRO A 172 27.06 -1.91 -5.89
CA PRO A 172 28.50 -2.01 -5.89
C PRO A 172 29.06 -3.45 -5.84
N TRP A 173 28.26 -4.41 -5.37
CA TRP A 173 28.65 -5.82 -5.26
C TRP A 173 28.35 -6.64 -6.52
N GLY A 174 27.84 -6.00 -7.57
CA GLY A 174 27.53 -6.60 -8.85
C GLY A 174 26.03 -6.86 -9.04
N ALA A 175 25.58 -6.72 -10.29
CA ALA A 175 24.15 -6.73 -10.63
C ALA A 175 23.42 -8.04 -10.25
N ARG A 176 24.09 -9.20 -10.39
CA ARG A 176 23.50 -10.51 -10.06
C ARG A 176 23.25 -10.63 -8.56
N LEU A 177 24.25 -10.32 -7.74
CA LEU A 177 24.11 -10.38 -6.27
C LEU A 177 23.09 -9.35 -5.77
N ALA A 178 23.13 -8.12 -6.29
CA ALA A 178 22.17 -7.08 -5.97
C ALA A 178 20.72 -7.51 -6.29
N GLY A 179 20.50 -8.18 -7.43
CA GLY A 179 19.19 -8.73 -7.80
C GLY A 179 18.70 -9.81 -6.83
N VAL A 180 19.57 -10.74 -6.45
CA VAL A 180 19.25 -11.79 -5.48
C VAL A 180 18.92 -11.21 -4.10
N LEU A 181 19.76 -10.31 -3.60
CA LEU A 181 19.53 -9.65 -2.30
C LEU A 181 18.26 -8.82 -2.31
N GLY A 182 17.97 -8.11 -3.41
CA GLY A 182 16.72 -7.37 -3.58
C GLY A 182 15.49 -8.27 -3.53
N ALA A 183 15.54 -9.41 -4.22
CA ALA A 183 14.42 -10.38 -4.22
C ALA A 183 14.22 -11.02 -2.85
N LEU A 184 15.29 -11.41 -2.16
CA LEU A 184 15.23 -11.94 -0.80
C LEU A 184 14.67 -10.91 0.18
N ALA A 185 15.15 -9.68 0.13
CA ALA A 185 14.66 -8.60 0.99
C ALA A 185 13.17 -8.32 0.74
N ALA A 186 12.73 -8.27 -0.52
CA ALA A 186 11.33 -8.12 -0.85
C ALA A 186 10.49 -9.26 -0.27
N ALA A 187 10.91 -10.51 -0.47
CA ALA A 187 10.20 -11.68 0.07
C ALA A 187 10.13 -11.64 1.60
N VAL A 188 11.23 -11.33 2.29
CA VAL A 188 11.24 -11.20 3.75
C VAL A 188 10.33 -10.07 4.22
N THR A 189 10.32 -8.93 3.52
CA THR A 189 9.48 -7.77 3.92
C THR A 189 8.00 -8.06 3.77
N VAL A 190 7.57 -8.72 2.68
CA VAL A 190 6.13 -8.92 2.42
C VAL A 190 5.56 -10.20 3.03
N TYR A 191 6.39 -11.22 3.28
CA TYR A 191 5.95 -12.51 3.85
C TYR A 191 6.51 -12.78 5.25
N GLY A 192 7.73 -12.33 5.53
CA GLY A 192 8.42 -12.65 6.78
C GLY A 192 7.93 -11.83 7.98
N GLY A 193 7.30 -10.69 7.73
CA GLY A 193 6.91 -9.76 8.77
C GLY A 193 8.10 -9.46 9.70
N ASN A 194 7.90 -9.58 11.02
CA ASN A 194 8.96 -9.44 12.01
C ASN A 194 9.72 -10.76 12.29
N GLY A 195 9.46 -11.80 11.51
CA GLY A 195 10.10 -13.12 11.68
C GLY A 195 9.63 -13.95 12.88
N HIS A 196 8.78 -13.40 13.75
CA HIS A 196 8.32 -14.05 14.98
C HIS A 196 7.66 -15.40 14.71
N SER A 197 6.73 -15.47 13.76
CA SER A 197 6.05 -16.71 13.39
C SER A 197 7.01 -17.78 12.86
N VAL A 198 8.07 -17.37 12.14
CA VAL A 198 9.10 -18.30 11.67
C VAL A 198 9.92 -18.84 12.85
N LEU A 199 10.32 -17.95 13.76
CA LEU A 199 11.03 -18.37 14.98
C LEU A 199 10.20 -19.32 15.85
N TYR A 200 8.90 -19.02 16.01
CA TYR A 200 7.99 -19.92 16.73
C TYR A 200 7.85 -21.29 16.10
N GLN A 201 7.81 -21.38 14.78
CA GLN A 201 7.74 -22.66 14.08
C GLN A 201 9.05 -23.45 14.20
N LEU A 202 10.20 -22.79 14.07
CA LEU A 202 11.51 -23.44 14.12
C LEU A 202 11.90 -23.86 15.56
N PHE A 203 11.54 -23.07 16.55
CA PHE A 203 11.95 -23.23 17.93
C PHE A 203 10.78 -23.50 18.88
N ARG A 204 9.68 -24.03 18.36
CA ARG A 204 8.44 -24.30 19.12
C ARG A 204 8.66 -25.07 20.42
N ALA A 205 9.62 -25.98 20.45
CA ALA A 205 9.95 -26.77 21.63
C ALA A 205 10.64 -25.93 22.75
N TRP A 206 11.18 -24.77 22.42
CA TRP A 206 11.97 -23.92 23.33
C TRP A 206 11.22 -22.64 23.73
N MET A 207 10.11 -22.34 23.05
CA MET A 207 9.33 -21.15 23.32
C MET A 207 8.11 -21.48 24.19
N PRO A 208 7.73 -20.59 25.11
CA PRO A 208 6.53 -20.78 25.92
C PRO A 208 5.32 -20.94 24.99
N THR A 209 4.43 -21.85 25.36
CA THR A 209 3.23 -22.19 24.60
C THR A 209 2.26 -21.03 24.58
N THR A 210 2.37 -20.17 23.58
CA THR A 210 1.30 -19.26 23.21
C THR A 210 0.35 -19.96 22.26
N LYS A 211 -0.94 -19.65 22.34
CA LYS A 211 -1.92 -20.17 21.40
C LYS A 211 -1.56 -19.70 19.98
N ALA A 212 -1.66 -20.59 18.99
CA ALA A 212 -1.30 -20.30 17.60
C ALA A 212 -2.00 -19.05 17.03
N GLU A 213 -3.19 -18.76 17.50
CA GLU A 213 -4.01 -17.59 17.13
C GLU A 213 -3.40 -16.24 17.55
N PHE A 214 -2.44 -16.21 18.46
CA PHE A 214 -1.80 -15.00 18.96
C PHE A 214 -0.37 -14.75 18.44
N TYR A 215 0.13 -15.56 17.51
CA TYR A 215 1.50 -15.42 17.00
C TYR A 215 1.77 -14.06 16.36
N TYR A 216 0.82 -13.50 15.62
CA TYR A 216 0.97 -12.21 14.98
C TYR A 216 0.76 -11.03 15.94
N PRO A 217 -0.29 -11.02 16.78
CA PRO A 217 -0.47 -9.96 17.76
C PRO A 217 0.67 -9.85 18.76
N ASP A 218 1.19 -10.96 19.26
CA ASP A 218 2.26 -10.99 20.27
C ASP A 218 3.54 -10.33 19.77
N SER A 219 3.84 -10.44 18.47
CA SER A 219 5.04 -9.87 17.88
C SER A 219 4.94 -8.38 17.59
N THR A 220 3.72 -7.84 17.45
CA THR A 220 3.46 -6.43 17.14
C THR A 220 2.96 -5.63 18.35
N ARG A 221 2.43 -6.31 19.35
CA ARG A 221 1.89 -5.74 20.58
C ARG A 221 2.70 -6.23 21.78
N PHE A 222 3.93 -5.78 21.88
CA PHE A 222 4.67 -5.95 23.10
C PHE A 222 4.11 -5.01 24.18
N ILE A 223 2.98 -5.40 24.74
CA ILE A 223 2.46 -4.80 25.96
C ILE A 223 3.01 -5.69 27.08
N GLY A 224 4.14 -5.31 27.64
CA GLY A 224 4.65 -5.94 28.85
C GLY A 224 3.66 -5.68 29.99
N PHE A 225 2.95 -6.70 30.41
CA PHE A 225 2.30 -6.79 31.70
C PHE A 225 3.11 -7.72 32.59
#